data_3db8c7a795990496e3a847bc8f8ecd0b
#
_entry.id   3db8c7a795990496e3a847bc8f8ecd0b
#
_cell.length_a   1.000
_cell.length_b   1.000
_cell.length_c   1.000
_cell.angle_alpha   90.00
_cell.angle_beta   90.00
_cell.angle_gamma   90.00
#
_symmetry.space_group_name_H-M   'P 1'
#
loop_
_entity.id
_entity.type
_entity.pdbx_description
1 polymer ?
#
loop_
_entity_poly.entity_id
_entity_poly.type
_entity_poly.pdbx_seq_one_letter_code
_entity_poly.pdbx_strand_id
1 'polypeptide(L)'
;MKKILLSATVILAIGLTSCKSQKTNSTNKKEEKMEISNKEKVIALLKSIETGAQEPVGFINPNKYIQHNLGVADGLAGFGALLQQLPPNSAKVSTVRAFEDGDFVFTQTDYNFFGPKIGFDIFRFENGKIVEHWDNLQEKPENPNPSGHTMIDGTTEIKDINKTEENKTLVKNFVEDILVNGKMEKLAGYFDGDNYIQHNPNIADGLSGLGKALEYLASQGITMKFDKVHRVLGEGNFVLTISEGSFGDKHTSFFDLFRVENGKIAEHWDVMETIAPKEEWKNENGKF
;
A
#
# COMPACT_ATOMS: atom_id res chain seq x y z
N MET A 1 -83.89 -28.99 -28.11
CA MET A 1 -84.70 -28.64 -29.33
C MET A 1 -83.83 -27.78 -30.21
N LYS A 2 -83.78 -28.23 -31.49
CA LYS A 2 -83.37 -27.51 -32.68
C LYS A 2 -81.97 -26.89 -32.81
N LYS A 3 -81.21 -27.63 -33.62
CA LYS A 3 -80.15 -27.30 -34.50
C LYS A 3 -80.41 -26.04 -35.36
N ILE A 4 -79.37 -25.25 -35.64
CA ILE A 4 -79.19 -24.67 -36.99
C ILE A 4 -77.67 -24.61 -37.28
N LEU A 5 -77.27 -25.31 -38.33
CA LEU A 5 -76.02 -25.19 -39.07
C LEU A 5 -76.08 -23.94 -39.94
N LEU A 6 -75.00 -23.19 -40.07
CA LEU A 6 -74.75 -22.41 -41.30
C LEU A 6 -73.25 -22.47 -41.64
N SER A 7 -73.09 -22.99 -42.84
CA SER A 7 -71.84 -23.13 -43.60
C SER A 7 -71.49 -21.80 -44.24
N ALA A 8 -70.23 -21.37 -44.23
CA ALA A 8 -69.75 -20.31 -45.10
C ALA A 8 -68.28 -20.52 -45.48
N THR A 9 -68.12 -20.78 -46.66
CA THR A 9 -67.14 -20.82 -47.72
C THR A 9 -65.82 -20.13 -47.44
N VAL A 10 -64.71 -20.91 -47.64
CA VAL A 10 -63.31 -20.51 -47.72
C VAL A 10 -63.05 -19.80 -49.06
N ILE A 11 -62.48 -18.61 -48.98
CA ILE A 11 -61.78 -17.95 -50.09
C ILE A 11 -60.28 -17.95 -49.80
N LEU A 12 -59.52 -18.71 -50.61
CA LEU A 12 -58.11 -18.82 -50.57
C LEU A 12 -57.47 -17.64 -51.36
N ALA A 13 -56.90 -16.66 -50.66
CA ALA A 13 -56.08 -15.62 -51.30
C ALA A 13 -54.60 -15.93 -51.09
N ILE A 14 -53.92 -16.31 -52.18
CA ILE A 14 -52.45 -16.51 -52.21
C ILE A 14 -51.79 -15.15 -52.26
N GLY A 15 -51.27 -14.66 -51.15
CA GLY A 15 -50.41 -13.48 -51.05
C GLY A 15 -48.90 -13.90 -51.07
N LEU A 16 -48.26 -13.57 -52.17
CA LEU A 16 -46.80 -13.67 -52.29
C LEU A 16 -46.16 -12.60 -51.38
N THR A 17 -45.67 -12.98 -50.22
CA THR A 17 -44.85 -12.10 -49.37
C THR A 17 -43.38 -12.37 -49.63
N SER A 18 -42.75 -11.36 -50.24
CA SER A 18 -41.31 -11.21 -50.44
C SER A 18 -40.58 -11.24 -49.10
N CYS A 19 -39.77 -12.25 -48.86
CA CYS A 19 -38.83 -12.28 -47.70
C CYS A 19 -37.76 -11.20 -47.88
N LYS A 20 -37.93 -10.05 -47.20
CA LYS A 20 -36.81 -9.16 -46.90
C LYS A 20 -35.96 -9.78 -45.81
N SER A 21 -34.76 -10.24 -46.18
CA SER A 21 -33.73 -10.62 -45.24
C SER A 21 -33.40 -9.43 -44.33
N GLN A 22 -33.84 -9.47 -43.09
CA GLN A 22 -33.32 -8.60 -42.04
C GLN A 22 -31.90 -9.05 -41.70
N LYS A 23 -30.90 -8.23 -42.12
CA LYS A 23 -29.57 -8.29 -41.58
C LYS A 23 -29.66 -7.95 -40.10
N THR A 24 -29.57 -8.94 -39.25
CA THR A 24 -29.30 -8.75 -37.82
C THR A 24 -27.91 -8.14 -37.73
N ASN A 25 -27.82 -6.84 -37.47
CA ASN A 25 -26.60 -6.21 -36.97
C ASN A 25 -26.30 -6.82 -35.59
N SER A 26 -25.46 -7.83 -35.57
CA SER A 26 -24.81 -8.21 -34.34
C SER A 26 -23.85 -7.06 -33.95
N THR A 27 -24.31 -6.16 -33.12
CA THR A 27 -23.43 -5.25 -32.41
C THR A 27 -22.54 -6.13 -31.54
N ASN A 28 -21.33 -6.41 -32.01
CA ASN A 28 -20.24 -6.85 -31.17
C ASN A 28 -20.03 -5.74 -30.12
N LYS A 29 -20.71 -5.82 -28.96
CA LYS A 29 -20.23 -5.19 -27.75
C LYS A 29 -18.89 -5.86 -27.45
N LYS A 30 -17.80 -5.22 -27.86
CA LYS A 30 -16.51 -5.46 -27.24
C LYS A 30 -16.77 -5.30 -25.72
N GLU A 31 -16.72 -6.37 -24.98
CA GLU A 31 -16.57 -6.28 -23.51
C GLU A 31 -15.28 -5.49 -23.31
N GLU A 32 -15.40 -4.22 -22.93
CA GLU A 32 -14.29 -3.46 -22.38
C GLU A 32 -13.88 -4.22 -21.13
N LYS A 33 -12.81 -4.98 -21.25
CA LYS A 33 -12.14 -5.60 -20.10
C LYS A 33 -11.72 -4.42 -19.23
N MET A 34 -12.43 -4.18 -18.11
CA MET A 34 -12.06 -3.14 -17.16
C MET A 34 -10.60 -3.40 -16.80
N GLU A 35 -9.74 -2.44 -17.12
CA GLU A 35 -8.33 -2.52 -16.75
C GLU A 35 -8.24 -2.36 -15.23
N ILE A 36 -7.66 -3.36 -14.56
CA ILE A 36 -7.49 -3.31 -13.10
C ILE A 36 -6.51 -2.19 -12.74
N SER A 37 -6.79 -1.48 -11.64
CA SER A 37 -5.97 -0.37 -11.14
C SER A 37 -4.56 -0.82 -10.76
N ASN A 38 -3.61 0.11 -10.66
CA ASN A 38 -2.26 -0.21 -10.21
C ASN A 38 -2.28 -0.77 -8.78
N LYS A 39 -3.14 -0.24 -7.93
CA LYS A 39 -3.36 -0.74 -6.56
C LYS A 39 -3.81 -2.21 -6.55
N GLU A 40 -4.77 -2.59 -7.38
CA GLU A 40 -5.21 -3.99 -7.50
C GLU A 40 -4.12 -4.91 -8.05
N LYS A 41 -3.29 -4.44 -9.01
CA LYS A 41 -2.13 -5.19 -9.51
C LYS A 41 -1.13 -5.48 -8.40
N VAL A 42 -0.82 -4.50 -7.55
CA VAL A 42 0.11 -4.67 -6.42
C VAL A 42 -0.45 -5.64 -5.40
N ILE A 43 -1.70 -5.48 -4.98
CA ILE A 43 -2.36 -6.40 -4.02
C ILE A 43 -2.35 -7.84 -4.55
N ALA A 44 -2.64 -8.03 -5.83
CA ALA A 44 -2.59 -9.34 -6.46
C ALA A 44 -1.16 -9.90 -6.54
N LEU A 45 -0.15 -9.06 -6.84
CA LEU A 45 1.25 -9.45 -6.86
C LEU A 45 1.71 -9.91 -5.47
N LEU A 46 1.44 -9.13 -4.43
CA LEU A 46 1.78 -9.51 -3.06
C LEU A 46 1.07 -10.80 -2.64
N LYS A 47 -0.22 -10.94 -2.96
CA LYS A 47 -0.97 -12.17 -2.66
C LYS A 47 -0.44 -13.38 -3.41
N SER A 48 0.21 -13.19 -4.55
CA SER A 48 0.83 -14.28 -5.31
C SER A 48 1.98 -14.97 -4.56
N ILE A 49 2.62 -14.27 -3.62
CA ILE A 49 3.65 -14.86 -2.73
C ILE A 49 3.05 -16.01 -1.89
N GLU A 50 1.81 -15.84 -1.42
CA GLU A 50 1.10 -16.89 -0.67
C GLU A 50 0.53 -17.97 -1.59
N THR A 51 -0.08 -17.56 -2.71
CA THR A 51 -0.87 -18.48 -3.55
C THR A 51 -0.05 -19.21 -4.61
N GLY A 52 1.15 -18.74 -4.92
CA GLY A 52 1.98 -19.24 -6.03
C GLY A 52 1.43 -18.87 -7.43
N ALA A 53 0.42 -17.99 -7.51
CA ALA A 53 -0.16 -17.57 -8.78
C ALA A 53 0.87 -16.86 -9.66
N GLN A 54 0.98 -17.27 -10.93
CA GLN A 54 1.98 -16.73 -11.85
C GLN A 54 1.49 -15.49 -12.61
N GLU A 55 0.18 -15.35 -12.80
CA GLU A 55 -0.39 -14.22 -13.56
C GLU A 55 0.01 -12.85 -12.99
N PRO A 56 -0.06 -12.59 -11.67
CA PRO A 56 0.31 -11.29 -11.12
C PRO A 56 1.79 -10.93 -11.30
N VAL A 57 2.69 -11.91 -11.40
CA VAL A 57 4.10 -11.68 -11.70
C VAL A 57 4.27 -11.01 -13.07
N GLY A 58 3.33 -11.25 -13.99
CA GLY A 58 3.27 -10.57 -15.28
C GLY A 58 2.98 -9.06 -15.21
N PHE A 59 2.62 -8.51 -14.06
CA PHE A 59 2.53 -7.05 -13.85
C PHE A 59 3.89 -6.39 -13.71
N ILE A 60 4.93 -7.13 -13.36
CA ILE A 60 6.31 -6.62 -13.32
C ILE A 60 6.85 -6.50 -14.76
N ASN A 61 7.58 -5.43 -15.02
CA ASN A 61 8.29 -5.27 -16.28
C ASN A 61 9.50 -6.23 -16.32
N PRO A 62 9.56 -7.19 -17.26
CA PRO A 62 10.61 -8.20 -17.26
C PRO A 62 12.01 -7.66 -17.60
N ASN A 63 12.08 -6.46 -18.19
CA ASN A 63 13.33 -5.84 -18.63
C ASN A 63 13.80 -4.69 -17.73
N LYS A 64 12.94 -4.27 -16.78
CA LYS A 64 13.23 -3.17 -15.87
C LYS A 64 12.48 -3.40 -14.57
N TYR A 65 13.18 -3.87 -13.55
CA TYR A 65 12.64 -3.98 -12.20
C TYR A 65 13.75 -3.72 -11.20
N ILE A 66 13.77 -2.49 -10.69
CA ILE A 66 14.78 -2.01 -9.75
C ILE A 66 14.35 -2.39 -8.34
N GLN A 67 15.21 -3.08 -7.61
CA GLN A 67 14.94 -3.57 -6.27
C GLN A 67 15.72 -2.78 -5.23
N HIS A 68 15.01 -2.21 -4.23
CA HIS A 68 15.61 -1.49 -3.11
C HIS A 68 15.56 -2.24 -1.77
N ASN A 69 14.99 -3.46 -1.73
CA ASN A 69 15.26 -4.37 -0.64
C ASN A 69 16.71 -4.87 -0.78
N LEU A 70 17.56 -4.49 0.15
CA LEU A 70 18.99 -4.78 0.08
C LEU A 70 19.32 -6.27 0.25
N GLY A 71 18.40 -7.03 0.84
CA GLY A 71 18.50 -8.49 0.99
C GLY A 71 18.05 -9.29 -0.23
N VAL A 72 17.57 -8.63 -1.30
CA VAL A 72 17.06 -9.27 -2.52
C VAL A 72 17.88 -8.83 -3.73
N ALA A 73 18.22 -9.78 -4.60
CA ALA A 73 18.91 -9.45 -5.84
C ALA A 73 18.03 -8.63 -6.80
N ASP A 74 18.65 -7.84 -7.65
CA ASP A 74 17.98 -6.95 -8.59
C ASP A 74 17.21 -7.70 -9.68
N GLY A 75 16.22 -7.04 -10.25
CA GLY A 75 15.43 -7.53 -11.36
C GLY A 75 14.41 -8.62 -11.01
N LEU A 76 13.60 -8.99 -12.02
CA LEU A 76 12.58 -10.03 -11.89
C LEU A 76 13.18 -11.40 -11.48
N ALA A 77 14.41 -11.68 -11.89
CA ALA A 77 15.10 -12.90 -11.50
C ALA A 77 15.40 -12.95 -10.00
N GLY A 78 15.76 -11.80 -9.39
CA GLY A 78 15.96 -11.67 -7.94
C GLY A 78 14.68 -11.95 -7.16
N PHE A 79 13.56 -11.36 -7.60
CA PHE A 79 12.26 -11.64 -7.02
C PHE A 79 11.89 -13.14 -7.13
N GLY A 80 12.09 -13.75 -8.30
CA GLY A 80 11.85 -15.18 -8.49
C GLY A 80 12.74 -16.07 -7.60
N ALA A 81 14.01 -15.71 -7.42
CA ALA A 81 14.92 -16.42 -6.52
C ALA A 81 14.50 -16.32 -5.05
N LEU A 82 13.97 -15.18 -4.62
CA LEU A 82 13.38 -15.03 -3.27
C LEU A 82 12.21 -15.99 -3.08
N LEU A 83 11.26 -16.04 -4.02
CA LEU A 83 10.10 -16.92 -3.94
C LEU A 83 10.48 -18.40 -3.84
N GLN A 84 11.56 -18.84 -4.52
CA GLN A 84 12.05 -20.21 -4.46
C GLN A 84 12.64 -20.60 -3.09
N GLN A 85 13.02 -19.65 -2.25
CA GLN A 85 13.51 -19.91 -0.89
C GLN A 85 12.37 -20.13 0.11
N LEU A 86 11.14 -19.77 -0.23
CA LEU A 86 10.00 -19.98 0.64
C LEU A 86 9.57 -21.46 0.65
N PRO A 87 9.47 -22.08 1.83
CA PRO A 87 8.89 -23.42 1.89
C PRO A 87 7.46 -23.44 1.30
N PRO A 88 7.07 -24.50 0.60
CA PRO A 88 5.74 -24.57 0.02
C PRO A 88 4.63 -24.33 1.05
N ASN A 89 3.66 -23.48 0.72
CA ASN A 89 2.50 -23.11 1.56
C ASN A 89 2.85 -22.48 2.91
N SER A 90 4.07 -21.97 3.09
CA SER A 90 4.50 -21.35 4.34
C SER A 90 4.13 -19.86 4.43
N ALA A 91 4.05 -19.16 3.28
CA ALA A 91 3.77 -17.74 3.26
C ALA A 91 2.29 -17.43 3.55
N LYS A 92 2.07 -16.34 4.29
CA LYS A 92 0.77 -15.67 4.44
C LYS A 92 0.96 -14.21 4.11
N VAL A 93 -0.01 -13.64 3.39
CA VAL A 93 0.01 -12.25 2.93
C VAL A 93 -1.38 -11.66 3.07
N SER A 94 -1.49 -10.61 3.88
CA SER A 94 -2.73 -9.87 4.10
C SER A 94 -2.46 -8.38 4.00
N THR A 95 -2.73 -7.77 2.85
CA THR A 95 -2.65 -6.32 2.68
C THR A 95 -3.78 -5.65 3.47
N VAL A 96 -3.42 -4.80 4.40
CA VAL A 96 -4.32 -4.10 5.33
C VAL A 96 -4.75 -2.75 4.79
N ARG A 97 -3.77 -1.97 4.30
CA ARG A 97 -3.97 -0.65 3.68
C ARG A 97 -3.25 -0.60 2.35
N ALA A 98 -3.84 0.10 1.39
CA ALA A 98 -3.20 0.42 0.13
C ALA A 98 -3.71 1.77 -0.37
N PHE A 99 -2.81 2.60 -0.90
CA PHE A 99 -3.17 3.84 -1.58
C PHE A 99 -2.29 4.09 -2.81
N GLU A 100 -2.72 5.01 -3.66
CA GLU A 100 -2.07 5.38 -4.92
C GLU A 100 -1.74 6.87 -4.93
N ASP A 101 -0.52 7.23 -5.35
CA ASP A 101 -0.10 8.61 -5.58
C ASP A 101 0.66 8.70 -6.91
N GLY A 102 -0.04 9.13 -7.96
CA GLY A 102 0.49 9.14 -9.33
C GLY A 102 0.92 7.75 -9.78
N ASP A 103 2.20 7.61 -10.10
CA ASP A 103 2.78 6.34 -10.53
C ASP A 103 3.17 5.40 -9.37
N PHE A 104 2.92 5.79 -8.13
CA PHE A 104 3.31 5.02 -6.96
C PHE A 104 2.10 4.36 -6.29
N VAL A 105 2.31 3.14 -5.81
CA VAL A 105 1.38 2.42 -4.95
C VAL A 105 2.09 2.06 -3.66
N PHE A 106 1.50 2.41 -2.54
CA PHE A 106 1.92 1.99 -1.20
C PHE A 106 1.02 0.87 -0.70
N THR A 107 1.60 -0.08 0.05
CA THR A 107 0.85 -1.06 0.85
C THR A 107 1.44 -1.23 2.23
N GLN A 108 0.54 -1.37 3.21
CA GLN A 108 0.86 -1.92 4.53
C GLN A 108 0.35 -3.36 4.57
N THR A 109 1.24 -4.30 4.82
CA THR A 109 0.92 -5.73 4.69
C THR A 109 1.37 -6.51 5.93
N ASP A 110 0.46 -7.36 6.45
CA ASP A 110 0.76 -8.37 7.46
C ASP A 110 1.28 -9.62 6.74
N TYR A 111 2.56 -9.88 6.94
CA TYR A 111 3.27 -10.99 6.34
C TYR A 111 3.57 -12.08 7.36
N ASN A 112 3.54 -13.33 6.91
CA ASN A 112 4.22 -14.42 7.56
C ASN A 112 5.03 -15.19 6.50
N PHE A 113 6.24 -14.75 6.26
CA PHE A 113 7.28 -15.47 5.52
C PHE A 113 8.63 -15.24 6.22
N PHE A 114 9.40 -16.28 6.43
CA PHE A 114 10.56 -16.25 7.33
C PHE A 114 10.26 -15.65 8.71
N GLY A 115 9.06 -15.94 9.25
CA GLY A 115 8.49 -15.36 10.47
C GLY A 115 7.47 -14.23 10.23
N PRO A 116 6.68 -13.89 11.26
CA PRO A 116 5.68 -12.83 11.17
C PRO A 116 6.34 -11.45 11.07
N LYS A 117 5.87 -10.64 10.11
CA LYS A 117 6.42 -9.29 9.83
C LYS A 117 5.31 -8.34 9.44
N ILE A 118 5.53 -7.05 9.69
CA ILE A 118 4.78 -5.97 9.06
C ILE A 118 5.68 -5.34 7.99
N GLY A 119 5.16 -5.25 6.77
CA GLY A 119 5.83 -4.63 5.64
C GLY A 119 5.13 -3.35 5.20
N PHE A 120 5.92 -2.33 4.89
CA PHE A 120 5.52 -1.16 4.13
C PHE A 120 6.22 -1.28 2.78
N ASP A 121 5.44 -1.51 1.73
CA ASP A 121 5.96 -1.69 0.38
C ASP A 121 5.54 -0.52 -0.52
N ILE A 122 6.41 -0.13 -1.42
CA ILE A 122 6.15 0.91 -2.41
C ILE A 122 6.53 0.36 -3.77
N PHE A 123 5.63 0.49 -4.71
CA PHE A 123 5.83 0.08 -6.10
C PHE A 123 5.69 1.28 -7.02
N ARG A 124 6.59 1.44 -7.98
CA ARG A 124 6.46 2.45 -9.02
C ARG A 124 6.14 1.81 -10.37
N PHE A 125 5.25 2.47 -11.08
CA PHE A 125 4.75 2.05 -12.38
C PHE A 125 5.32 2.89 -13.52
N GLU A 126 5.54 2.26 -14.67
CA GLU A 126 5.73 2.91 -15.96
C GLU A 126 4.93 2.13 -17.02
N ASN A 127 4.12 2.82 -17.79
CA ASN A 127 3.31 2.21 -18.86
C ASN A 127 2.48 1.01 -18.37
N GLY A 128 1.89 1.12 -17.16
CA GLY A 128 1.03 0.10 -16.55
C GLY A 128 1.76 -1.15 -16.03
N LYS A 129 3.11 -1.10 -15.94
CA LYS A 129 3.97 -2.16 -15.41
C LYS A 129 4.75 -1.66 -14.20
N ILE A 130 4.95 -2.54 -13.22
CA ILE A 130 5.82 -2.30 -12.07
C ILE A 130 7.27 -2.31 -12.55
N VAL A 131 8.00 -1.25 -12.25
CA VAL A 131 9.41 -1.08 -12.65
C VAL A 131 10.37 -0.89 -11.49
N GLU A 132 9.83 -0.70 -10.25
CA GLU A 132 10.69 -0.41 -9.10
C GLU A 132 9.94 -0.72 -7.80
N HIS A 133 10.68 -1.15 -6.78
CA HIS A 133 10.13 -1.58 -5.50
C HIS A 133 11.05 -1.17 -4.35
N TRP A 134 10.47 -0.61 -3.31
CA TRP A 134 11.05 -0.35 -2.00
C TRP A 134 10.22 -1.02 -0.93
N ASP A 135 10.84 -1.45 0.14
CA ASP A 135 10.14 -1.92 1.33
C ASP A 135 10.91 -1.58 2.61
N ASN A 136 10.23 -1.59 3.72
CA ASN A 136 10.76 -1.81 5.05
C ASN A 136 10.00 -2.98 5.66
N LEU A 137 10.72 -3.89 6.30
CA LEU A 137 10.16 -5.06 6.98
C LEU A 137 10.57 -5.07 8.45
N GLN A 138 9.60 -5.13 9.35
CA GLN A 138 9.82 -5.20 10.79
C GLN A 138 9.16 -6.45 11.36
N GLU A 139 9.79 -7.11 12.33
CA GLU A 139 9.18 -8.21 13.06
C GLU A 139 7.89 -7.75 13.75
N LYS A 140 6.82 -8.53 13.57
CA LYS A 140 5.54 -8.27 14.19
C LYS A 140 5.61 -8.67 15.68
N PRO A 141 5.39 -7.74 16.62
CA PRO A 141 5.38 -8.09 18.04
C PRO A 141 4.18 -8.98 18.38
N GLU A 142 4.34 -9.83 19.40
CA GLU A 142 3.26 -10.70 19.90
C GLU A 142 2.19 -9.90 20.65
N ASN A 143 2.60 -8.83 21.33
CA ASN A 143 1.73 -8.02 22.17
C ASN A 143 1.44 -6.65 21.51
N PRO A 144 0.25 -6.08 21.75
CA PRO A 144 -0.04 -4.71 21.38
C PRO A 144 0.84 -3.71 22.14
N ASN A 145 0.84 -2.46 21.70
CA ASN A 145 1.53 -1.35 22.34
C ASN A 145 0.91 -1.02 23.72
N PRO A 146 1.49 -0.11 24.51
CA PRO A 146 0.97 0.23 25.83
C PRO A 146 -0.46 0.77 25.89
N SER A 147 -1.00 1.25 24.77
CA SER A 147 -2.40 1.70 24.61
C SER A 147 -3.35 0.62 24.10
N GLY A 148 -2.84 -0.58 23.77
CA GLY A 148 -3.63 -1.71 23.28
C GLY A 148 -3.76 -1.78 21.77
N HIS A 149 -3.03 -0.96 21.01
CA HIS A 149 -3.02 -0.97 19.55
C HIS A 149 -1.95 -1.91 18.98
N THR A 150 -2.28 -2.52 17.86
CA THR A 150 -1.31 -3.30 17.06
C THR A 150 -0.73 -2.44 15.93
N MET A 151 0.33 -2.93 15.29
CA MET A 151 0.94 -2.24 14.15
C MET A 151 0.02 -2.12 12.92
N ILE A 152 -1.15 -2.77 12.91
CA ILE A 152 -2.01 -2.90 11.73
C ILE A 152 -3.47 -2.52 11.96
N ASP A 153 -3.92 -2.35 13.21
CA ASP A 153 -5.30 -1.91 13.47
C ASP A 153 -5.50 -0.42 13.13
N GLY A 154 -6.64 0.15 13.48
CA GLY A 154 -7.04 1.50 13.12
C GLY A 154 -7.79 1.57 11.77
N THR A 155 -8.09 2.77 11.31
CA THR A 155 -8.88 2.97 10.11
C THR A 155 -8.13 2.62 8.82
N THR A 156 -8.87 2.13 7.82
CA THR A 156 -8.35 1.85 6.47
C THR A 156 -9.05 2.70 5.40
N GLU A 157 -10.04 3.49 5.81
CA GLU A 157 -10.86 4.27 4.89
C GLU A 157 -10.14 5.53 4.42
N ILE A 158 -9.92 5.64 3.11
CA ILE A 158 -9.35 6.84 2.48
C ILE A 158 -10.46 7.88 2.33
N LYS A 159 -10.24 9.07 2.89
CA LYS A 159 -11.14 10.24 2.85
C LYS A 159 -10.39 11.47 2.34
N ASP A 160 -11.11 12.56 2.15
CA ASP A 160 -10.51 13.87 1.85
C ASP A 160 -9.57 13.87 0.63
N ILE A 161 -9.91 13.14 -0.44
CA ILE A 161 -9.08 13.02 -1.66
C ILE A 161 -8.68 14.40 -2.22
N ASN A 162 -9.57 15.38 -2.11
CA ASN A 162 -9.29 16.74 -2.56
C ASN A 162 -8.29 17.51 -1.68
N LYS A 163 -7.88 16.96 -0.53
CA LYS A 163 -6.90 17.53 0.38
C LYS A 163 -5.55 16.81 0.35
N THR A 164 -5.35 15.87 -0.58
CA THR A 164 -4.13 15.07 -0.66
C THR A 164 -2.86 15.92 -0.57
N GLU A 165 -2.72 16.95 -1.40
CA GLU A 165 -1.51 17.79 -1.43
C GLU A 165 -1.36 18.68 -0.19
N GLU A 166 -2.48 19.12 0.41
CA GLU A 166 -2.48 19.84 1.68
C GLU A 166 -1.97 18.94 2.81
N ASN A 167 -2.48 17.71 2.89
CA ASN A 167 -2.09 16.73 3.90
C ASN A 167 -0.63 16.28 3.73
N LYS A 168 -0.16 16.06 2.49
CA LYS A 168 1.24 15.78 2.18
C LYS A 168 2.16 16.91 2.66
N THR A 169 1.75 18.16 2.43
CA THR A 169 2.49 19.34 2.86
C THR A 169 2.55 19.43 4.39
N LEU A 170 1.42 19.20 5.08
CA LEU A 170 1.35 19.20 6.54
C LEU A 170 2.33 18.18 7.14
N VAL A 171 2.25 16.93 6.68
CA VAL A 171 3.08 15.85 7.22
C VAL A 171 4.55 16.04 6.86
N LYS A 172 4.87 16.46 5.63
CA LYS A 172 6.23 16.81 5.24
C LYS A 172 6.82 17.87 6.18
N ASN A 173 6.08 18.96 6.41
CA ASN A 173 6.52 20.03 7.30
C ASN A 173 6.70 19.53 8.73
N PHE A 174 5.83 18.65 9.23
CA PHE A 174 6.00 18.02 10.53
C PHE A 174 7.32 17.26 10.61
N VAL A 175 7.58 16.34 9.66
CA VAL A 175 8.80 15.53 9.68
C VAL A 175 10.04 16.42 9.54
N GLU A 176 10.04 17.40 8.62
CA GLU A 176 11.17 18.31 8.43
C GLU A 176 11.38 19.24 9.63
N ASP A 177 10.32 19.86 10.18
CA ASP A 177 10.47 20.80 11.30
C ASP A 177 10.82 20.09 12.61
N ILE A 178 10.12 19.00 12.93
CA ILE A 178 10.23 18.34 14.23
C ILE A 178 11.31 17.26 14.23
N LEU A 179 11.22 16.29 13.29
CA LEU A 179 12.08 15.11 13.36
C LEU A 179 13.49 15.38 12.80
N VAL A 180 13.59 16.15 11.71
CA VAL A 180 14.90 16.49 11.10
C VAL A 180 15.54 17.69 11.79
N ASN A 181 14.78 18.78 12.00
CA ASN A 181 15.34 20.04 12.47
C ASN A 181 15.17 20.31 13.98
N GLY A 182 14.43 19.48 14.72
CA GLY A 182 14.28 19.57 16.17
C GLY A 182 13.54 20.82 16.67
N LYS A 183 12.70 21.47 15.83
CA LYS A 183 11.95 22.69 16.18
C LYS A 183 10.74 22.37 17.07
N MET A 184 11.01 21.87 18.27
CA MET A 184 9.99 21.35 19.19
C MET A 184 8.93 22.37 19.59
N GLU A 185 9.22 23.65 19.51
CA GLU A 185 8.26 24.73 19.73
C GLU A 185 7.07 24.73 18.77
N LYS A 186 7.22 24.07 17.61
CA LYS A 186 6.15 23.89 16.61
C LYS A 186 5.31 22.65 16.80
N LEU A 187 5.76 21.68 17.62
CA LEU A 187 5.18 20.34 17.75
C LEU A 187 3.66 20.40 17.97
N ALA A 188 3.21 21.18 18.94
CA ALA A 188 1.78 21.29 19.29
C ALA A 188 0.91 21.83 18.12
N GLY A 189 1.51 22.51 17.15
CA GLY A 189 0.81 23.01 15.97
C GLY A 189 0.36 21.92 15.00
N TYR A 190 0.97 20.76 15.03
CA TYR A 190 0.69 19.64 14.13
C TYR A 190 -0.39 18.69 14.66
N PHE A 191 -0.73 18.74 15.95
CA PHE A 191 -1.63 17.82 16.62
C PHE A 191 -2.85 18.53 17.24
N ASP A 192 -3.89 17.78 17.53
CA ASP A 192 -5.05 18.25 18.31
C ASP A 192 -4.86 17.85 19.80
N GLY A 193 -4.04 18.62 20.50
CA GLY A 193 -3.69 18.31 21.90
C GLY A 193 -3.07 16.92 22.04
N ASP A 194 -3.63 16.10 22.91
CA ASP A 194 -3.18 14.72 23.15
C ASP A 194 -4.00 13.68 22.34
N ASN A 195 -4.87 14.11 21.41
CA ASN A 195 -5.67 13.26 20.55
C ASN A 195 -4.82 12.72 19.37
N TYR A 196 -3.95 11.76 19.67
CA TYR A 196 -3.03 11.16 18.72
C TYR A 196 -2.92 9.67 18.98
N ILE A 197 -3.37 8.86 18.02
CA ILE A 197 -3.35 7.39 18.12
C ILE A 197 -2.01 6.88 17.60
N GLN A 198 -1.38 6.00 18.36
CA GLN A 198 -0.07 5.47 18.05
C GLN A 198 -0.12 3.95 17.83
N HIS A 199 0.51 3.48 16.74
CA HIS A 199 0.62 2.05 16.43
C HIS A 199 2.05 1.52 16.47
N ASN A 200 3.04 2.37 16.81
CA ASN A 200 4.38 1.88 17.13
C ASN A 200 4.30 0.94 18.35
N PRO A 201 4.93 -0.24 18.30
CA PRO A 201 4.78 -1.25 19.36
C PRO A 201 5.28 -0.82 20.75
N ASN A 202 6.09 0.23 20.83
CA ASN A 202 6.72 0.67 22.06
C ASN A 202 6.18 2.02 22.59
N ILE A 203 5.25 2.66 21.89
CA ILE A 203 4.80 4.02 22.18
C ILE A 203 3.29 4.01 22.50
N ALA A 204 2.90 4.65 23.60
CA ALA A 204 1.51 4.86 23.96
C ALA A 204 0.92 6.03 23.14
N ASP A 205 -0.42 6.12 23.13
CA ASP A 205 -1.15 7.22 22.51
C ASP A 205 -0.79 8.59 23.08
N GLY A 206 -1.06 9.61 22.31
CA GLY A 206 -0.89 11.01 22.64
C GLY A 206 0.54 11.52 22.51
N LEU A 207 0.68 12.84 22.48
CA LEU A 207 1.99 13.48 22.64
C LEU A 207 2.62 13.15 23.98
N SER A 208 1.79 12.92 25.00
CA SER A 208 2.24 12.46 26.32
C SER A 208 2.87 11.07 26.27
N GLY A 209 2.34 10.13 25.46
CA GLY A 209 2.94 8.82 25.22
C GLY A 209 4.24 8.91 24.45
N LEU A 210 4.26 9.71 23.38
CA LEU A 210 5.47 9.98 22.61
C LEU A 210 6.57 10.60 23.48
N GLY A 211 6.24 11.60 24.31
CA GLY A 211 7.19 12.23 25.24
C GLY A 211 7.84 11.22 26.19
N LYS A 212 7.05 10.35 26.81
CA LYS A 212 7.55 9.28 27.70
C LYS A 212 8.48 8.30 26.98
N ALA A 213 8.14 7.95 25.72
CA ALA A 213 8.99 7.07 24.93
C ALA A 213 10.34 7.73 24.60
N LEU A 214 10.35 9.02 24.24
CA LEU A 214 11.58 9.77 23.99
C LEU A 214 12.42 9.93 25.27
N GLU A 215 11.81 10.21 26.42
CA GLU A 215 12.49 10.26 27.72
C GLU A 215 13.11 8.91 28.07
N TYR A 216 12.39 7.80 27.84
CA TYR A 216 12.91 6.46 28.06
C TYR A 216 14.13 6.19 27.17
N LEU A 217 14.06 6.44 25.86
CA LEU A 217 15.20 6.28 24.96
C LEU A 217 16.41 7.10 25.41
N ALA A 218 16.19 8.36 25.78
CA ALA A 218 17.24 9.23 26.30
C ALA A 218 17.88 8.67 27.57
N SER A 219 17.08 8.10 28.47
CA SER A 219 17.57 7.46 29.70
C SER A 219 18.46 6.24 29.45
N GLN A 220 18.24 5.55 28.30
CA GLN A 220 19.05 4.42 27.85
C GLN A 220 20.25 4.86 26.99
N GLY A 221 20.46 6.17 26.78
CA GLY A 221 21.48 6.69 25.88
C GLY A 221 21.22 6.40 24.40
N ILE A 222 19.97 6.07 24.03
CA ILE A 222 19.57 5.80 22.66
C ILE A 222 19.07 7.10 22.06
N THR A 223 19.66 7.52 20.93
CA THR A 223 19.21 8.66 20.14
C THR A 223 18.48 8.18 18.90
N MET A 224 17.39 8.83 18.55
CA MET A 224 16.73 8.70 17.27
C MET A 224 16.94 9.99 16.50
N LYS A 225 17.47 9.89 15.30
CA LYS A 225 17.80 11.03 14.46
C LYS A 225 17.30 10.80 13.04
N PHE A 226 16.60 11.78 12.53
CA PHE A 226 16.23 11.87 11.11
C PHE A 226 17.19 12.81 10.41
N ASP A 227 17.82 12.34 9.34
CA ASP A 227 18.79 13.15 8.57
C ASP A 227 18.15 13.74 7.32
N LYS A 228 17.28 12.99 6.65
CA LYS A 228 16.72 13.39 5.36
C LYS A 228 15.38 12.71 5.07
N VAL A 229 14.45 13.45 4.48
CA VAL A 229 13.24 12.92 3.86
C VAL A 229 13.52 12.66 2.38
N HIS A 230 13.39 11.42 1.94
CA HIS A 230 13.59 11.02 0.54
C HIS A 230 12.32 11.14 -0.29
N ARG A 231 11.16 10.80 0.31
CA ARG A 231 9.88 10.75 -0.41
C ARG A 231 8.69 11.03 0.52
N VAL A 232 7.67 11.66 -0.04
CA VAL A 232 6.36 11.85 0.59
C VAL A 232 5.31 11.41 -0.41
N LEU A 233 4.49 10.43 -0.06
CA LEU A 233 3.39 9.91 -0.87
C LEU A 233 2.09 10.06 -0.09
N GLY A 234 0.96 10.22 -0.78
CA GLY A 234 -0.32 10.31 -0.10
C GLY A 234 -1.53 10.13 -0.99
N GLU A 235 -2.62 9.68 -0.41
CA GLU A 235 -3.96 9.66 -1.01
C GLU A 235 -4.98 10.06 0.05
N GLY A 236 -5.65 11.19 -0.17
CA GLY A 236 -6.63 11.71 0.77
C GLY A 236 -5.99 12.08 2.12
N ASN A 237 -6.50 11.45 3.16
CA ASN A 237 -6.08 11.64 4.56
C ASN A 237 -4.87 10.78 4.98
N PHE A 238 -4.35 9.88 4.13
CA PHE A 238 -3.16 9.09 4.42
C PHE A 238 -1.93 9.68 3.73
N VAL A 239 -0.84 9.80 4.49
CA VAL A 239 0.46 10.29 4.00
C VAL A 239 1.57 9.42 4.54
N LEU A 240 2.41 8.90 3.63
CA LEU A 240 3.62 8.15 3.95
C LEU A 240 4.84 9.06 3.76
N THR A 241 5.77 9.02 4.70
CA THR A 241 7.11 9.57 4.54
C THR A 241 8.15 8.48 4.56
N ILE A 242 9.18 8.63 3.73
CA ILE A 242 10.35 7.75 3.69
C ILE A 242 11.54 8.60 4.09
N SER A 243 12.15 8.25 5.20
CA SER A 243 13.24 9.03 5.77
C SER A 243 14.46 8.14 6.07
N GLU A 244 15.61 8.78 6.06
CA GLU A 244 16.90 8.22 6.41
C GLU A 244 17.41 8.85 7.70
N GLY A 245 18.09 8.06 8.53
CA GLY A 245 18.68 8.57 9.76
C GLY A 245 19.38 7.49 10.56
N SER A 246 19.32 7.59 11.90
CA SER A 246 19.88 6.59 12.79
C SER A 246 18.98 6.33 13.99
N PHE A 247 19.01 5.09 14.47
CA PHE A 247 18.42 4.66 15.74
C PHE A 247 19.52 4.04 16.59
N GLY A 248 19.92 4.72 17.66
CA GLY A 248 21.16 4.44 18.35
C GLY A 248 22.36 4.68 17.45
N ASP A 249 23.21 3.66 17.32
CA ASP A 249 24.39 3.64 16.44
C ASP A 249 24.13 3.04 15.06
N LYS A 250 22.88 2.67 14.76
CA LYS A 250 22.52 1.97 13.51
C LYS A 250 21.94 2.93 12.48
N HIS A 251 22.51 2.88 11.26
CA HIS A 251 21.91 3.52 10.09
C HIS A 251 20.52 2.92 9.81
N THR A 252 19.48 3.73 9.71
CA THR A 252 18.10 3.29 9.76
C THR A 252 17.25 3.95 8.67
N SER A 253 16.42 3.15 8.04
CA SER A 253 15.33 3.58 7.19
C SER A 253 14.04 3.65 8.00
N PHE A 254 13.33 4.79 7.91
CA PHE A 254 12.06 5.04 8.58
C PHE A 254 10.98 5.19 7.53
N PHE A 255 9.97 4.33 7.57
CA PHE A 255 8.75 4.48 6.80
C PHE A 255 7.63 4.78 7.77
N ASP A 256 7.13 6.03 7.74
CA ASP A 256 6.13 6.55 8.66
C ASP A 256 4.84 6.86 7.91
N LEU A 257 3.75 6.19 8.28
CA LEU A 257 2.42 6.42 7.75
C LEU A 257 1.60 7.24 8.74
N PHE A 258 1.08 8.36 8.28
CA PHE A 258 0.24 9.27 9.05
C PHE A 258 -1.17 9.31 8.49
N ARG A 259 -2.16 9.44 9.37
CA ARG A 259 -3.50 9.85 9.02
C ARG A 259 -3.76 11.26 9.52
N VAL A 260 -4.26 12.09 8.61
CA VAL A 260 -4.62 13.49 8.90
C VAL A 260 -6.13 13.59 9.08
N GLU A 261 -6.56 14.31 10.09
CA GLU A 261 -7.96 14.63 10.36
C GLU A 261 -8.10 16.09 10.78
N ASN A 262 -9.01 16.83 10.15
CA ASN A 262 -9.23 18.26 10.42
C ASN A 262 -7.95 19.12 10.36
N GLY A 263 -7.02 18.80 9.46
CA GLY A 263 -5.74 19.51 9.30
C GLY A 263 -4.75 19.27 10.43
N LYS A 264 -4.87 18.16 11.16
CA LYS A 264 -3.98 17.69 12.23
C LYS A 264 -3.60 16.24 12.02
N ILE A 265 -2.41 15.86 12.49
CA ILE A 265 -1.97 14.47 12.54
C ILE A 265 -2.74 13.79 13.68
N ALA A 266 -3.53 12.79 13.34
CA ALA A 266 -4.43 12.09 14.25
C ALA A 266 -3.99 10.67 14.57
N GLU A 267 -3.18 10.04 13.70
CA GLU A 267 -2.82 8.63 13.85
C GLU A 267 -1.51 8.34 13.10
N HIS A 268 -0.72 7.39 13.62
CA HIS A 268 0.60 7.06 13.09
C HIS A 268 0.90 5.55 13.20
N TRP A 269 1.44 5.02 12.12
CA TRP A 269 2.04 3.68 12.00
C TRP A 269 3.46 3.84 11.46
N ASP A 270 4.37 2.99 11.85
CA ASP A 270 5.73 3.00 11.33
C ASP A 270 6.31 1.59 11.15
N VAL A 271 7.28 1.51 10.27
CA VAL A 271 8.17 0.36 10.11
C VAL A 271 9.58 0.87 9.96
N MET A 272 10.44 0.50 10.91
CA MET A 272 11.85 0.85 10.90
C MET A 272 12.69 -0.35 10.47
N GLU A 273 13.71 -0.10 9.65
CA GLU A 273 14.64 -1.14 9.22
C GLU A 273 16.08 -0.64 9.32
N THR A 274 16.94 -1.43 9.96
CA THR A 274 18.38 -1.16 9.96
C THR A 274 18.92 -1.41 8.56
N ILE A 275 19.59 -0.41 8.00
CA ILE A 275 20.28 -0.53 6.71
C ILE A 275 21.55 -1.36 6.93
N ALA A 276 21.61 -2.52 6.30
CA ALA A 276 22.75 -3.41 6.40
C ALA A 276 24.01 -2.75 5.84
N PRO A 277 25.22 -3.16 6.29
CA PRO A 277 26.48 -2.76 5.66
C PRO A 277 26.50 -3.11 4.18
N LYS A 278 27.18 -2.27 3.37
CA LYS A 278 27.14 -2.40 1.90
C LYS A 278 27.64 -3.75 1.39
N GLU A 279 28.55 -4.38 2.09
CA GLU A 279 29.11 -5.71 1.78
C GLU A 279 28.08 -6.85 1.89
N GLU A 280 26.94 -6.62 2.56
CA GLU A 280 25.85 -7.58 2.70
C GLU A 280 24.75 -7.40 1.63
N TRP A 281 24.79 -6.32 0.85
CA TRP A 281 23.78 -6.02 -0.15
C TRP A 281 23.78 -7.03 -1.29
N LYS A 282 22.58 -7.38 -1.75
CA LYS A 282 22.38 -8.28 -2.90
C LYS A 282 22.11 -7.52 -4.20
N ASN A 283 21.99 -6.19 -4.13
CA ASN A 283 21.86 -5.30 -5.27
C ASN A 283 22.65 -4.01 -5.01
N GLU A 284 22.87 -3.18 -6.04
CA GLU A 284 23.64 -1.93 -5.97
C GLU A 284 22.76 -0.68 -6.02
N ASN A 285 21.43 -0.82 -5.94
CA ASN A 285 20.48 0.30 -6.15
C ASN A 285 20.37 1.22 -4.93
N GLY A 286 20.82 0.77 -3.75
CA GLY A 286 20.62 1.48 -2.48
C GLY A 286 19.23 1.30 -1.90
N LYS A 287 19.02 1.82 -0.68
CA LYS A 287 17.77 1.66 0.08
C LYS A 287 16.68 2.66 -0.36
N PHE A 288 17.05 3.84 -0.94
CA PHE A 288 16.15 4.97 -1.18
C PHE A 288 16.03 5.38 -2.66
#